data_b9410557d63aa47d66f5b2a298a3e96d
#
_entry.id   b9410557d63aa47d66f5b2a298a3e96d
#
_cell.length_a   1.000
_cell.length_b   1.000
_cell.length_c   1.000
_cell.angle_alpha   90.00
_cell.angle_beta   90.00
_cell.angle_gamma   90.00
#
_symmetry.space_group_name_H-M   'P 1'
#
loop_
_entity.id
_entity.type
_entity.pdbx_description
1 polymer ?
#
loop_
_entity_poly.entity_id
_entity_poly.type
_entity_poly.pdbx_seq_one_letter_code
_entity_poly.pdbx_strand_id
1 'polypeptide(L)'
;FIDIEKVFESIDISKLKDKNTISFNRAFIAYKDWGFYPTHFMVVDPVVMENIASDVNRLISNGNIQSFYFRKRFEKFIIESTDNVTLISFRQNIWERGYRWGNSLKRMGMIANVGATSVPILQILGYKRIIILGTDCNYKEADLKNVEIEKNADNADRRIVYKSERDNDPNHFRPDYFGKGTEYSKPQTANH
;
A
#
# COMPACT_ATOMS: atom_id res chain seq x y z
N PHE A 1 -21.54 9.78 2.95
CA PHE A 1 -20.54 9.71 1.87
C PHE A 1 -19.46 10.74 2.20
N ILE A 2 -18.27 10.27 2.56
CA ILE A 2 -17.13 11.17 2.77
C ILE A 2 -16.37 11.16 1.44
N ASP A 3 -16.36 12.30 0.77
CA ASP A 3 -15.59 12.50 -0.46
C ASP A 3 -14.12 12.59 -0.10
N ILE A 4 -13.28 11.67 -0.63
CA ILE A 4 -11.84 11.63 -0.32
C ILE A 4 -11.18 12.95 -0.67
N GLU A 5 -11.51 13.57 -1.81
CA GLU A 5 -10.99 14.87 -2.19
C GLU A 5 -11.30 15.91 -1.11
N LYS A 6 -12.53 15.93 -0.60
CA LYS A 6 -12.93 16.85 0.49
C LYS A 6 -12.24 16.54 1.82
N VAL A 7 -11.93 15.29 2.10
CA VAL A 7 -11.16 14.94 3.31
C VAL A 7 -9.74 15.45 3.20
N PHE A 8 -9.08 15.29 2.04
CA PHE A 8 -7.75 15.86 1.83
C PHE A 8 -7.75 17.38 1.76
N GLU A 9 -8.78 17.99 1.18
CA GLU A 9 -8.96 19.45 1.20
C GLU A 9 -9.26 19.99 2.61
N SER A 10 -9.92 19.20 3.46
CA SER A 10 -10.29 19.60 4.83
C SER A 10 -9.24 19.33 5.88
N ILE A 11 -8.27 18.42 5.60
CA ILE A 11 -7.20 18.09 6.52
C ILE A 11 -5.93 18.79 6.08
N ASP A 12 -5.43 19.66 6.92
CA ASP A 12 -4.09 20.20 6.78
C ASP A 12 -3.04 19.10 7.05
N ILE A 13 -2.61 18.45 5.97
CA ILE A 13 -1.64 17.34 6.00
C ILE A 13 -0.34 17.76 6.70
N SER A 14 0.04 19.04 6.66
CA SER A 14 1.26 19.53 7.30
C SER A 14 1.28 19.27 8.81
N LYS A 15 0.11 19.18 9.46
CA LYS A 15 -0.04 18.83 10.88
C LYS A 15 0.41 17.41 11.23
N LEU A 16 0.60 16.56 10.21
CA LEU A 16 1.11 15.20 10.38
C LEU A 16 2.64 15.11 10.38
N LYS A 17 3.34 16.18 10.03
CA LYS A 17 4.80 16.21 9.88
C LYS A 17 5.54 15.67 11.11
N ASP A 18 5.08 16.02 12.31
CA ASP A 18 5.71 15.62 13.58
C ASP A 18 5.00 14.42 14.24
N LYS A 19 4.19 13.68 13.47
CA LYS A 19 3.48 12.50 13.96
C LYS A 19 4.09 11.24 13.37
N ASN A 20 3.95 10.13 14.12
CA ASN A 20 4.26 8.82 13.56
C ASN A 20 3.19 8.48 12.53
N THR A 21 3.59 8.37 11.30
CA THR A 21 2.71 8.11 10.15
C THR A 21 3.15 6.86 9.40
N ILE A 22 2.21 6.18 8.79
CA ILE A 22 2.49 5.11 7.84
C ILE A 22 1.80 5.42 6.52
N SER A 23 2.51 5.25 5.43
CA SER A 23 1.96 5.39 4.09
C SER A 23 2.12 4.12 3.28
N PHE A 24 1.37 4.01 2.20
CA PHE A 24 1.23 2.80 1.44
C PHE A 24 1.45 3.00 -0.06
N ASN A 25 1.97 1.96 -0.70
CA ASN A 25 1.97 1.86 -2.16
C ASN A 25 2.58 3.10 -2.84
N ARG A 26 1.85 3.78 -3.69
CA ARG A 26 2.31 4.94 -4.45
C ARG A 26 2.17 6.28 -3.73
N ALA A 27 1.86 6.31 -2.42
CA ALA A 27 1.72 7.57 -1.67
C ALA A 27 2.96 8.48 -1.74
N PHE A 28 4.13 7.92 -2.03
CA PHE A 28 5.38 8.65 -2.18
C PHE A 28 5.35 9.73 -3.26
N ILE A 29 4.45 9.65 -4.24
CA ILE A 29 4.31 10.70 -5.28
C ILE A 29 3.89 12.05 -4.69
N ALA A 30 3.29 12.07 -3.50
CA ALA A 30 2.83 13.26 -2.81
C ALA A 30 3.77 13.77 -1.70
N TYR A 31 4.86 13.07 -1.37
CA TYR A 31 5.72 13.48 -0.24
C TYR A 31 6.32 14.87 -0.40
N LYS A 32 6.60 15.26 -1.65
CA LYS A 32 7.07 16.62 -1.95
C LYS A 32 6.00 17.66 -1.65
N ASP A 33 4.75 17.37 -2.00
CA ASP A 33 3.63 18.28 -1.78
C ASP A 33 3.26 18.34 -0.30
N TRP A 34 3.40 17.23 0.43
CA TRP A 34 3.19 17.17 1.87
C TRP A 34 4.29 17.88 2.67
N GLY A 35 5.49 18.02 2.11
CA GLY A 35 6.64 18.63 2.78
C GLY A 35 7.26 17.75 3.87
N PHE A 36 6.94 16.47 3.93
CA PHE A 36 7.53 15.49 4.86
C PHE A 36 7.49 14.07 4.32
N TYR A 37 8.30 13.20 4.94
CA TYR A 37 8.28 11.75 4.71
C TYR A 37 7.56 11.06 5.88
N PRO A 38 6.81 9.97 5.64
CA PRO A 38 6.20 9.20 6.71
C PRO A 38 7.26 8.49 7.56
N THR A 39 6.90 8.15 8.80
CA THR A 39 7.74 7.32 9.68
C THR A 39 7.92 5.92 9.11
N HIS A 40 6.84 5.37 8.57
CA HIS A 40 6.77 4.00 8.06
C HIS A 40 6.23 3.96 6.64
N PHE A 41 6.68 2.98 5.87
CA PHE A 41 6.19 2.71 4.53
C PHE A 41 5.91 1.23 4.32
N MET A 42 4.84 0.90 3.62
CA MET A 42 4.43 -0.49 3.42
C MET A 42 3.87 -0.76 2.03
N VAL A 43 4.24 -1.91 1.47
CA VAL A 43 3.66 -2.46 0.23
C VAL A 43 3.41 -3.95 0.43
N VAL A 44 2.21 -4.42 0.07
CA VAL A 44 1.85 -5.85 0.13
C VAL A 44 1.34 -6.40 -1.20
N ASP A 45 0.91 -5.55 -2.12
CA ASP A 45 0.44 -5.97 -3.45
C ASP A 45 1.63 -6.24 -4.37
N PRO A 46 1.73 -7.44 -4.98
CA PRO A 46 2.84 -7.78 -5.87
C PRO A 46 2.86 -6.97 -7.16
N VAL A 47 1.69 -6.64 -7.74
CA VAL A 47 1.64 -5.84 -8.97
C VAL A 47 2.12 -4.43 -8.68
N VAL A 48 1.68 -3.85 -7.56
CA VAL A 48 2.16 -2.54 -7.14
C VAL A 48 3.67 -2.58 -6.89
N MET A 49 4.18 -3.58 -6.16
CA MET A 49 5.61 -3.69 -5.86
C MET A 49 6.46 -3.80 -7.13
N GLU A 50 6.04 -4.59 -8.11
CA GLU A 50 6.73 -4.70 -9.39
C GLU A 50 6.84 -3.35 -10.11
N ASN A 51 5.76 -2.58 -10.10
CA ASN A 51 5.72 -1.29 -10.78
C ASN A 51 6.55 -0.19 -10.09
N ILE A 52 6.70 -0.25 -8.77
CA ILE A 52 7.37 0.80 -7.99
C ILE A 52 8.70 0.37 -7.37
N ALA A 53 9.24 -0.79 -7.77
CA ALA A 53 10.46 -1.34 -7.17
C ALA A 53 11.65 -0.37 -7.20
N SER A 54 11.85 0.34 -8.31
CA SER A 54 12.90 1.36 -8.43
C SER A 54 12.70 2.55 -7.48
N ASP A 55 11.45 3.01 -7.35
CA ASP A 55 11.11 4.09 -6.43
C ASP A 55 11.29 3.65 -4.97
N VAL A 56 10.90 2.43 -4.63
CA VAL A 56 11.10 1.85 -3.30
C VAL A 56 12.58 1.81 -2.94
N ASN A 57 13.43 1.30 -3.83
CA ASN A 57 14.88 1.28 -3.58
C ASN A 57 15.44 2.70 -3.39
N ARG A 58 14.99 3.66 -4.20
CA ARG A 58 15.35 5.08 -4.03
C ARG A 58 14.91 5.64 -2.67
N LEU A 59 13.70 5.29 -2.20
CA LEU A 59 13.22 5.71 -0.88
C LEU A 59 14.04 5.10 0.26
N ILE A 60 14.45 3.84 0.12
CA ILE A 60 15.32 3.16 1.08
C ILE A 60 16.68 3.86 1.15
N SER A 61 17.32 4.10 -0.02
CA SER A 61 18.63 4.74 -0.11
C SER A 61 18.62 6.19 0.40
N ASN A 62 17.50 6.91 0.27
CA ASN A 62 17.40 8.29 0.73
C ASN A 62 17.41 8.43 2.26
N GLY A 63 17.12 7.37 3.01
CA GLY A 63 17.18 7.35 4.48
C GLY A 63 16.15 8.23 5.21
N ASN A 64 15.17 8.79 4.50
CA ASN A 64 14.17 9.70 5.10
C ASN A 64 13.02 8.97 5.82
N ILE A 65 12.88 7.67 5.60
CA ILE A 65 11.83 6.82 6.17
C ILE A 65 12.49 5.87 7.17
N GLN A 66 11.97 5.83 8.40
CA GLN A 66 12.58 5.02 9.46
C GLN A 66 12.43 3.52 9.25
N SER A 67 11.30 3.06 8.70
CA SER A 67 11.06 1.63 8.57
C SER A 67 10.19 1.30 7.35
N PHE A 68 10.55 0.21 6.71
CA PHE A 68 9.86 -0.36 5.57
C PHE A 68 9.33 -1.75 5.90
N TYR A 69 8.10 -2.05 5.48
CA TYR A 69 7.46 -3.34 5.69
C TYR A 69 7.00 -3.94 4.38
N PHE A 70 7.58 -5.06 4.01
CA PHE A 70 7.29 -5.73 2.74
C PHE A 70 7.01 -7.21 2.95
N ARG A 71 6.31 -7.83 2.00
CA ARG A 71 6.20 -9.29 1.97
C ARG A 71 7.58 -9.91 1.71
N LYS A 72 7.90 -11.03 2.39
CA LYS A 72 9.16 -11.74 2.18
C LYS A 72 9.43 -12.07 0.71
N ARG A 73 8.40 -12.42 -0.05
CA ARG A 73 8.52 -12.68 -1.50
C ARG A 73 9.00 -11.49 -2.33
N PHE A 74 9.02 -10.28 -1.77
CA PHE A 74 9.51 -9.07 -2.44
C PHE A 74 11.02 -8.86 -2.26
N GLU A 75 11.70 -9.73 -1.53
CA GLU A 75 13.14 -9.68 -1.33
C GLU A 75 13.92 -9.53 -2.65
N LYS A 76 13.43 -10.18 -3.71
CA LYS A 76 14.01 -10.10 -5.07
C LYS A 76 13.97 -8.70 -5.70
N PHE A 77 13.13 -7.80 -5.22
CA PHE A 77 13.01 -6.42 -5.70
C PHE A 77 13.83 -5.43 -4.88
N ILE A 78 14.31 -5.83 -3.70
CA ILE A 78 15.08 -4.98 -2.81
C ILE A 78 16.55 -5.17 -3.10
N ILE A 79 17.19 -4.13 -3.64
CA ILE A 79 18.60 -4.18 -4.08
C ILE A 79 19.52 -3.98 -2.88
N GLU A 80 19.13 -3.10 -1.97
CA GLU A 80 19.91 -2.78 -0.77
C GLU A 80 19.21 -3.33 0.46
N SER A 81 19.89 -4.25 1.16
CA SER A 81 19.44 -4.70 2.48
C SER A 81 19.92 -3.70 3.52
N THR A 82 19.00 -2.98 4.11
CA THR A 82 19.26 -2.06 5.20
C THR A 82 18.53 -2.52 6.47
N ASP A 83 19.05 -2.15 7.64
CA ASP A 83 18.46 -2.54 8.93
C ASP A 83 17.03 -2.02 9.12
N ASN A 84 16.60 -1.05 8.30
CA ASN A 84 15.26 -0.49 8.35
C ASN A 84 14.22 -1.21 7.47
N VAL A 85 14.60 -2.27 6.76
CA VAL A 85 13.69 -3.08 5.93
C VAL A 85 13.29 -4.37 6.66
N THR A 86 12.00 -4.54 6.91
CA THR A 86 11.44 -5.75 7.51
C THR A 86 10.67 -6.55 6.48
N LEU A 87 11.14 -7.77 6.21
CA LEU A 87 10.49 -8.72 5.32
C LEU A 87 9.57 -9.64 6.12
N ILE A 88 8.27 -9.57 5.86
CA ILE A 88 7.23 -10.29 6.61
C ILE A 88 6.75 -11.51 5.81
N SER A 89 6.75 -12.67 6.45
CA SER A 89 6.14 -13.88 5.91
C SER A 89 4.64 -13.88 6.22
N PHE A 90 3.82 -13.64 5.21
CA PHE A 90 2.36 -13.71 5.36
C PHE A 90 1.85 -15.13 5.08
N ARG A 91 0.97 -15.63 5.94
CA ARG A 91 0.22 -16.87 5.73
C ARG A 91 -1.09 -16.58 5.04
N GLN A 92 -1.41 -17.32 3.99
CA GLN A 92 -2.64 -17.14 3.22
C GLN A 92 -3.88 -17.73 3.91
N ASN A 93 -3.74 -18.75 4.74
CA ASN A 93 -4.88 -19.49 5.32
C ASN A 93 -5.16 -19.05 6.76
N ILE A 94 -5.77 -17.88 6.92
CA ILE A 94 -6.17 -17.36 8.23
C ILE A 94 -7.42 -18.06 8.73
N TRP A 95 -8.28 -18.53 7.85
CA TRP A 95 -9.60 -19.07 8.16
C TRP A 95 -9.59 -20.48 8.77
N GLU A 96 -8.55 -21.26 8.52
CA GLU A 96 -8.51 -22.67 8.96
C GLU A 96 -8.07 -22.91 10.41
N ARG A 97 -7.50 -21.94 11.12
CA ARG A 97 -6.92 -22.13 12.46
C ARG A 97 -7.23 -21.07 13.50
N GLY A 98 -8.33 -20.37 13.40
CA GLY A 98 -8.65 -19.29 14.34
C GLY A 98 -7.64 -18.13 14.26
N TYR A 99 -8.15 -16.93 14.34
CA TYR A 99 -7.43 -15.69 14.22
C TYR A 99 -6.41 -15.52 15.36
N ARG A 100 -5.22 -16.05 15.19
CA ARG A 100 -4.09 -15.68 16.05
C ARG A 100 -3.25 -14.66 15.30
N TRP A 101 -3.41 -13.42 15.65
CA TRP A 101 -2.45 -12.37 15.32
C TRP A 101 -1.07 -12.86 15.75
N GLY A 102 -0.15 -13.02 14.82
CA GLY A 102 1.23 -13.34 15.18
C GLY A 102 1.79 -12.19 16.03
N ASN A 103 2.39 -12.50 17.16
CA ASN A 103 3.05 -11.52 18.02
C ASN A 103 4.42 -11.11 17.47
N SER A 104 4.68 -11.33 16.20
CA SER A 104 5.99 -11.11 15.59
C SER A 104 5.85 -10.58 14.18
N LEU A 105 6.62 -9.54 13.87
CA LEU A 105 6.75 -9.00 12.50
C LEU A 105 7.28 -10.02 11.49
N LYS A 106 7.96 -11.09 11.95
CA LYS A 106 8.52 -12.11 11.04
C LYS A 106 7.43 -12.99 10.41
N ARG A 107 6.26 -13.16 11.05
CA ARG A 107 5.22 -14.07 10.60
C ARG A 107 3.84 -13.60 11.02
N MET A 108 3.02 -13.22 10.07
CA MET A 108 1.69 -12.66 10.29
C MET A 108 0.65 -13.25 9.35
N GLY A 109 -0.63 -13.12 9.71
CA GLY A 109 -1.73 -13.28 8.78
C GLY A 109 -1.83 -12.06 7.86
N MET A 110 -2.12 -12.27 6.58
CA MET A 110 -2.42 -11.18 5.66
C MET A 110 -3.92 -10.90 5.68
N ILE A 111 -4.27 -9.64 5.84
CA ILE A 111 -5.63 -9.16 5.70
C ILE A 111 -5.81 -8.63 4.26
N ALA A 112 -7.05 -8.51 3.81
CA ALA A 112 -7.42 -8.28 2.41
C ALA A 112 -6.69 -7.11 1.71
N ASN A 113 -6.33 -6.06 2.46
CA ASN A 113 -5.64 -4.89 1.89
C ASN A 113 -4.49 -4.40 2.77
N VAL A 114 -3.67 -3.51 2.22
CA VAL A 114 -2.49 -2.98 2.90
C VAL A 114 -2.84 -2.18 4.16
N GLY A 115 -3.90 -1.38 4.12
CA GLY A 115 -4.34 -0.58 5.27
C GLY A 115 -4.73 -1.46 6.45
N ALA A 116 -5.60 -2.45 6.23
CA ALA A 116 -5.99 -3.40 7.26
C ALA A 116 -4.80 -4.23 7.77
N THR A 117 -3.87 -4.62 6.88
CA THR A 117 -2.66 -5.38 7.25
C THR A 117 -1.69 -4.54 8.08
N SER A 118 -1.69 -3.22 7.95
CA SER A 118 -0.80 -2.34 8.73
C SER A 118 -1.21 -2.24 10.21
N VAL A 119 -2.49 -2.38 10.53
CA VAL A 119 -2.99 -2.22 11.92
C VAL A 119 -2.28 -3.16 12.91
N PRO A 120 -2.23 -4.50 12.69
CA PRO A 120 -1.50 -5.38 13.60
C PRO A 120 0.00 -5.11 13.64
N ILE A 121 0.61 -4.64 12.55
CA ILE A 121 2.02 -4.24 12.54
C ILE A 121 2.22 -3.08 13.51
N LEU A 122 1.39 -2.04 13.40
CA LEU A 122 1.46 -0.88 14.28
C LEU A 122 1.20 -1.25 15.76
N GLN A 123 0.30 -2.21 16.02
CA GLN A 123 0.07 -2.73 17.38
C GLN A 123 1.31 -3.45 17.93
N ILE A 124 1.99 -4.28 17.13
CA ILE A 124 3.24 -4.96 17.53
C ILE A 124 4.34 -3.93 17.81
N LEU A 125 4.38 -2.82 17.06
CA LEU A 125 5.30 -1.70 17.29
C LEU A 125 4.95 -0.89 18.55
N GLY A 126 3.84 -1.19 19.23
CA GLY A 126 3.44 -0.55 20.48
C GLY A 126 2.51 0.65 20.34
N TYR A 127 2.00 0.95 19.15
CA TYR A 127 1.02 2.02 18.95
C TYR A 127 -0.34 1.62 19.54
N LYS A 128 -0.79 2.39 20.55
CA LYS A 128 -2.05 2.13 21.27
C LYS A 128 -3.26 2.80 20.62
N ARG A 129 -3.03 3.84 19.84
CA ARG A 129 -4.06 4.58 19.10
C ARG A 129 -3.62 4.74 17.67
N ILE A 130 -4.47 4.26 16.76
CA ILE A 130 -4.25 4.31 15.31
C ILE A 130 -5.41 5.10 14.72
N ILE A 131 -5.09 6.12 13.93
CA ILE A 131 -6.06 6.95 13.21
C ILE A 131 -5.90 6.62 11.74
N ILE A 132 -7.00 6.27 11.08
CA ILE A 132 -7.03 5.95 9.66
C ILE A 132 -7.59 7.16 8.92
N LEU A 133 -6.87 7.60 7.89
CA LEU A 133 -7.25 8.73 7.04
C LEU A 133 -7.44 8.26 5.60
N GLY A 134 -8.44 8.81 4.91
CA GLY A 134 -8.66 8.54 3.48
C GLY A 134 -9.13 7.12 3.16
N THR A 135 -9.85 6.46 4.06
CA THR A 135 -10.41 5.13 3.84
C THR A 135 -11.93 5.23 3.82
N ASP A 136 -12.49 5.54 2.67
CA ASP A 136 -13.93 5.66 2.48
C ASP A 136 -14.60 4.35 2.08
N CYS A 137 -13.81 3.33 1.72
CA CYS A 137 -14.28 2.02 1.25
C CYS A 137 -15.25 2.11 0.05
N ASN A 138 -15.20 3.22 -0.68
CA ASN A 138 -16.06 3.49 -1.83
C ASN A 138 -15.20 3.57 -3.09
N TYR A 139 -15.24 2.51 -3.88
CA TYR A 139 -14.55 2.48 -5.15
C TYR A 139 -15.53 2.88 -6.26
N LYS A 140 -15.29 4.02 -6.88
CA LYS A 140 -16.03 4.38 -8.09
C LYS A 140 -15.56 3.43 -9.19
N GLU A 141 -16.49 2.63 -9.73
CA GLU A 141 -16.22 1.97 -11.00
C GLU A 141 -16.01 3.09 -12.02
N ALA A 142 -14.75 3.43 -12.24
CA ALA A 142 -14.42 4.28 -13.35
C ALA A 142 -14.90 3.54 -14.62
N ASP A 143 -15.37 4.27 -15.60
CA ASP A 143 -15.56 3.79 -16.98
C ASP A 143 -14.18 3.36 -17.50
N LEU A 144 -13.76 2.20 -17.02
CA LEU A 144 -12.41 1.66 -17.20
C LEU A 144 -12.36 1.09 -18.61
N LYS A 145 -12.12 1.95 -19.59
CA LYS A 145 -11.51 1.55 -20.85
C LYS A 145 -10.06 1.10 -20.61
N ASN A 146 -9.86 0.34 -19.54
CA ASN A 146 -8.55 -0.17 -19.18
C ASN A 146 -8.42 -1.56 -19.81
N VAL A 147 -7.30 -1.79 -20.46
CA VAL A 147 -7.01 -3.09 -21.06
C VAL A 147 -6.77 -4.09 -19.94
N GLU A 148 -7.58 -5.15 -19.89
CA GLU A 148 -7.33 -6.30 -19.04
C GLU A 148 -6.13 -7.07 -19.59
N ILE A 149 -5.10 -7.22 -18.77
CA ILE A 149 -3.94 -8.03 -19.07
C ILE A 149 -3.92 -9.20 -18.10
N GLU A 150 -4.01 -10.42 -18.60
CA GLU A 150 -3.81 -11.61 -17.80
C GLU A 150 -2.31 -11.79 -17.57
N LYS A 151 -1.81 -11.47 -16.37
CA LYS A 151 -0.45 -11.81 -15.98
C LYS A 151 -0.43 -13.15 -15.28
N ASN A 152 0.29 -14.09 -15.83
CA ASN A 152 0.71 -15.31 -15.16
C ASN A 152 1.81 -14.96 -14.15
N ALA A 153 1.41 -14.57 -12.93
CA ALA A 153 2.33 -14.57 -11.82
C ALA A 153 2.42 -16.00 -11.29
N ASP A 154 3.65 -16.53 -11.19
CA ASP A 154 4.00 -17.86 -10.68
C ASP A 154 2.87 -18.62 -9.98
N ASN A 155 2.23 -19.51 -10.66
CA ASN A 155 1.30 -20.59 -10.29
C ASN A 155 0.24 -20.40 -9.18
N ALA A 156 0.27 -19.35 -8.39
CA ALA A 156 -0.61 -19.19 -7.23
C ALA A 156 -1.55 -17.96 -7.29
N ASP A 157 -1.28 -16.97 -8.12
CA ASP A 157 -2.06 -15.73 -8.18
C ASP A 157 -2.34 -15.32 -9.63
N ARG A 158 -3.26 -16.00 -10.29
CA ARG A 158 -3.87 -15.46 -11.53
C ARG A 158 -4.64 -14.20 -11.16
N ARG A 159 -4.06 -13.07 -11.47
CA ARG A 159 -4.69 -11.76 -11.22
C ARG A 159 -5.02 -11.10 -12.53
N ILE A 160 -6.24 -10.59 -12.61
CA ILE A 160 -6.59 -9.64 -13.66
C ILE A 160 -5.89 -8.32 -13.30
N VAL A 161 -5.02 -7.91 -14.19
CA VAL A 161 -4.29 -6.65 -14.08
C VAL A 161 -4.87 -5.67 -15.07
N TYR A 162 -5.17 -4.48 -14.60
CA TYR A 162 -5.56 -3.37 -15.46
C TYR A 162 -4.35 -2.51 -15.77
N LYS A 163 -4.30 -1.99 -17.00
CA LYS A 163 -3.34 -0.97 -17.40
C LYS A 163 -4.08 0.33 -17.66
N SER A 164 -3.70 1.36 -16.94
CA SER A 164 -4.29 2.68 -17.11
C SER A 164 -3.91 3.29 -18.47
N GLU A 165 -4.91 3.81 -19.19
CA GLU A 165 -4.70 4.54 -20.46
C GLU A 165 -4.58 6.06 -20.28
N ARG A 166 -4.92 6.59 -19.10
CA ARG A 166 -5.00 8.04 -18.82
C ARG A 166 -4.58 8.37 -17.40
N ASP A 167 -4.25 9.65 -17.21
CA ASP A 167 -4.07 10.26 -15.90
C ASP A 167 -5.45 10.72 -15.40
N ASN A 168 -6.29 9.80 -14.97
CA ASN A 168 -7.65 10.06 -14.51
C ASN A 168 -8.10 9.01 -13.49
N ASP A 169 -7.41 8.94 -12.38
CA ASP A 169 -7.75 8.01 -11.31
C ASP A 169 -8.78 8.66 -10.37
N PRO A 170 -10.05 8.22 -10.38
CA PRO A 170 -11.10 8.81 -9.57
C PRO A 170 -11.14 8.27 -8.13
N ASN A 171 -10.28 7.30 -7.81
CA ASN A 171 -10.34 6.53 -6.57
C ASN A 171 -9.21 6.85 -5.60
N HIS A 172 -8.25 7.68 -6.02
CA HIS A 172 -7.11 8.04 -5.20
C HIS A 172 -6.98 9.56 -5.11
N PHE A 173 -6.20 10.01 -4.14
CA PHE A 173 -6.00 11.42 -3.81
C PHE A 173 -5.32 12.25 -4.91
N ARG A 174 -4.85 11.63 -5.99
CA ARG A 174 -4.27 12.28 -7.16
C ARG A 174 -4.70 11.56 -8.44
N PRO A 175 -5.03 12.31 -9.50
CA PRO A 175 -5.46 11.71 -10.77
C PRO A 175 -4.34 10.92 -11.48
N ASP A 176 -3.08 11.19 -11.16
CA ASP A 176 -1.90 10.48 -11.66
C ASP A 176 -1.43 9.33 -10.74
N TYR A 177 -2.21 8.97 -9.74
CA TYR A 177 -1.86 7.87 -8.83
C TYR A 177 -1.70 6.54 -9.58
N PHE A 178 -2.68 6.16 -10.37
CA PHE A 178 -2.55 5.16 -11.41
C PHE A 178 -2.53 5.85 -12.78
N GLY A 179 -1.51 6.66 -13.01
CA GLY A 179 -1.33 7.41 -14.24
C GLY A 179 -1.14 6.49 -15.45
N LYS A 180 -1.19 7.09 -16.64
CA LYS A 180 -1.07 6.40 -17.92
C LYS A 180 0.12 5.44 -17.95
N GLY A 181 -0.17 4.19 -18.34
CA GLY A 181 0.82 3.12 -18.42
C GLY A 181 1.03 2.34 -17.12
N THR A 182 0.45 2.78 -16.00
CA THR A 182 0.55 2.06 -14.72
C THR A 182 -0.33 0.82 -14.72
N GLU A 183 0.24 -0.29 -14.28
CA GLU A 183 -0.49 -1.54 -14.07
C GLU A 183 -0.92 -1.67 -12.60
N TYR A 184 -2.12 -2.15 -12.35
CA TYR A 184 -2.65 -2.35 -11.00
C TYR A 184 -3.62 -3.54 -10.96
N SER A 185 -3.75 -4.16 -9.79
CA SER A 185 -4.68 -5.26 -9.59
C SER A 185 -6.13 -4.76 -9.67
N LYS A 186 -7.01 -5.56 -10.29
CA LYS A 186 -8.45 -5.27 -10.27
C LYS A 186 -8.89 -5.07 -8.82
N PRO A 187 -9.49 -3.93 -8.49
CA PRO A 187 -10.02 -3.72 -7.15
C PRO A 187 -11.06 -4.80 -6.84
N GLN A 188 -10.90 -5.46 -5.72
CA GLN A 188 -11.97 -6.28 -5.18
C GLN A 188 -12.93 -5.32 -4.48
N THR A 189 -13.90 -4.83 -5.23
CA THR A 189 -15.04 -4.16 -4.61
C THR A 189 -15.73 -5.20 -3.75
N ALA A 190 -15.79 -4.96 -2.45
CA ALA A 190 -16.65 -5.72 -1.55
C ALA A 190 -18.11 -5.39 -1.91
N ASN A 191 -18.51 -5.83 -3.07
CA ASN A 191 -19.89 -5.88 -3.44
C ASN A 191 -20.41 -7.19 -2.95
N HIS A 192 -21.20 -7.02 -2.01
CA HIS A 192 -22.31 -7.85 -1.61
C HIS A 192 -22.26 -8.31 -0.21
#